data_1315b260c3b3544f41032e506d3f0939
#
_entry.id   1315b260c3b3544f41032e506d3f0939
#
_cell.length_a   1.000
_cell.length_b   1.000
_cell.length_c   1.000
_cell.angle_alpha   90.00
_cell.angle_beta   90.00
_cell.angle_gamma   90.00
#
_symmetry.space_group_name_H-M   'P 1'
#
loop_
_entity.id
_entity.type
_entity.pdbx_description
1 polymer ?
#
loop_
_entity_poly.entity_id
_entity_poly.type
_entity_poly.pdbx_seq_one_letter_code
_entity_poly.pdbx_strand_id
1 'polypeptide(L)'
;MRVLIKNGHVLDPATGVDGICDVLTEDQRIIGVKEHIEEQADRVIDAKGCYVMPGFIDLHVHLRDPGLEYKETLETGGKAAAHGGVTTVCAMPNTKPVIDTKERVEDVHTRAKEDSPVHVI
;
A
#
# COMPACT_ATOMS: atom_id res chain seq x y z
N MET A 1 10.74 -11.45 -7.55
CA MET A 1 11.32 -11.44 -6.17
C MET A 1 10.34 -12.10 -5.21
N ARG A 2 10.86 -13.07 -4.43
CA ARG A 2 10.08 -13.75 -3.40
C ARG A 2 10.35 -13.15 -2.03
N VAL A 3 9.28 -12.88 -1.26
CA VAL A 3 9.38 -12.44 0.13
C VAL A 3 8.60 -13.40 1.01
N LEU A 4 9.26 -13.93 2.04
CA LEU A 4 8.63 -14.78 3.05
C LEU A 4 8.49 -14.00 4.36
N ILE A 5 7.25 -13.81 4.79
CA ILE A 5 6.91 -13.19 6.08
C ILE A 5 6.58 -14.31 7.04
N LYS A 6 7.32 -14.43 8.14
CA LYS A 6 7.20 -15.54 9.08
C LYS A 6 6.62 -15.11 10.43
N ASN A 7 5.94 -16.04 11.07
CA ASN A 7 5.50 -15.95 12.47
C ASN A 7 4.51 -14.80 12.76
N GLY A 8 3.92 -14.19 11.75
CA GLY A 8 2.98 -13.08 11.94
C GLY A 8 1.59 -13.57 12.33
N HIS A 9 0.83 -12.76 13.06
CA HIS A 9 -0.60 -12.98 13.21
C HIS A 9 -1.30 -12.47 11.94
N VAL A 10 -1.59 -13.41 11.05
CA VAL A 10 -2.28 -13.09 9.79
C VAL A 10 -3.76 -12.86 10.08
N LEU A 11 -4.25 -11.71 9.65
CA LEU A 11 -5.66 -11.35 9.72
C LEU A 11 -6.15 -10.96 8.32
N ASP A 12 -6.92 -11.84 7.70
CA ASP A 12 -7.49 -11.61 6.37
C ASP A 12 -9.00 -11.85 6.38
N PRO A 13 -9.81 -10.79 6.46
CA PRO A 13 -11.26 -10.91 6.47
C PRO A 13 -11.85 -11.53 5.20
N ALA A 14 -11.15 -11.43 4.06
CA ALA A 14 -11.66 -11.94 2.78
C ALA A 14 -11.60 -13.47 2.73
N THR A 15 -10.59 -14.08 3.32
CA THR A 15 -10.43 -15.53 3.37
C THR A 15 -10.83 -16.14 4.71
N GLY A 16 -11.05 -15.31 5.75
CA GLY A 16 -11.36 -15.73 7.11
C GLY A 16 -10.15 -16.25 7.89
N VAL A 17 -8.94 -16.02 7.41
CA VAL A 17 -7.71 -16.38 8.14
C VAL A 17 -7.53 -15.43 9.32
N ASP A 18 -7.39 -16.01 10.52
CA ASP A 18 -7.11 -15.29 11.76
C ASP A 18 -6.23 -16.20 12.65
N GLY A 19 -4.91 -16.01 12.57
CA GLY A 19 -3.98 -16.86 13.31
C GLY A 19 -2.52 -16.69 12.92
N ILE A 20 -1.64 -17.39 13.64
CA ILE A 20 -0.19 -17.35 13.34
C ILE A 20 0.07 -18.15 12.07
N CYS A 21 0.53 -17.45 11.04
CA CYS A 21 0.85 -18.03 9.73
C CYS A 21 2.09 -17.37 9.13
N ASP A 22 2.67 -18.09 8.18
CA ASP A 22 3.66 -17.55 7.25
C ASP A 22 2.97 -17.12 5.95
N VAL A 23 3.44 -16.05 5.36
CA VAL A 23 2.95 -15.53 4.08
C VAL A 23 4.10 -15.50 3.07
N LEU A 24 3.93 -16.15 1.93
CA LEU A 24 4.88 -16.12 0.82
C LEU A 24 4.31 -15.31 -0.32
N THR A 25 5.09 -14.33 -0.76
CA THR A 25 4.76 -13.55 -1.95
C THR A 25 5.77 -13.82 -3.06
N GLU A 26 5.32 -13.73 -4.29
CA GLU A 26 6.18 -13.70 -5.48
C GLU A 26 5.77 -12.50 -6.33
N ASP A 27 6.72 -11.59 -6.53
CA ASP A 27 6.50 -10.30 -7.16
C ASP A 27 5.33 -9.53 -6.50
N GLN A 28 4.22 -9.38 -7.19
CA GLN A 28 3.04 -8.65 -6.69
C GLN A 28 1.90 -9.59 -6.25
N ARG A 29 2.18 -10.87 -6.02
CA ARG A 29 1.15 -11.86 -5.69
C ARG A 29 1.48 -12.60 -4.40
N ILE A 30 0.45 -12.83 -3.59
CA ILE A 30 0.52 -13.80 -2.49
C ILE A 30 0.36 -15.18 -3.11
N ILE A 31 1.35 -16.06 -2.92
CA ILE A 31 1.35 -17.43 -3.47
C ILE A 31 1.17 -18.50 -2.38
N GLY A 32 1.25 -18.12 -1.11
CA GLY A 32 1.00 -19.04 -0.01
C GLY A 32 0.70 -18.33 1.30
N VAL A 33 -0.29 -18.87 2.03
CA VAL A 33 -0.55 -18.52 3.43
C VAL A 33 -0.75 -19.86 4.15
N LYS A 34 0.15 -20.23 5.08
CA LYS A 34 0.15 -21.51 5.80
C LYS A 34 0.73 -21.31 7.19
N GLU A 35 0.44 -22.23 8.10
CA GLU A 35 1.03 -22.22 9.46
C GLU A 35 2.56 -22.23 9.42
N HIS A 36 3.15 -22.90 8.42
CA HIS A 36 4.59 -22.93 8.23
C HIS A 36 4.96 -23.09 6.75
N ILE A 37 5.92 -22.27 6.29
CA ILE A 37 6.46 -22.31 4.93
C ILE A 37 7.99 -22.46 5.00
N GLU A 38 8.52 -23.51 4.33
CA GLU A 38 9.96 -23.79 4.26
C GLU A 38 10.60 -23.40 2.91
N GLU A 39 9.83 -22.75 2.05
CA GLU A 39 10.30 -22.38 0.73
C GLU A 39 11.40 -21.30 0.80
N GLN A 40 12.35 -21.36 -0.13
CA GLN A 40 13.38 -20.33 -0.26
C GLN A 40 12.77 -19.01 -0.77
N ALA A 41 13.23 -17.92 -0.22
CA ALA A 41 12.84 -16.57 -0.60
C ALA A 41 14.06 -15.66 -0.67
N ASP A 42 13.97 -14.64 -1.52
CA ASP A 42 15.03 -13.63 -1.67
C ASP A 42 15.16 -12.76 -0.41
N ARG A 43 14.04 -12.61 0.31
CA ARG A 43 13.98 -11.87 1.57
C ARG A 43 13.07 -12.58 2.57
N VAL A 44 13.52 -12.68 3.81
CA VAL A 44 12.73 -13.19 4.94
C VAL A 44 12.51 -12.06 5.95
N ILE A 45 11.26 -11.91 6.38
CA ILE A 45 10.84 -10.94 7.40
C ILE A 45 10.26 -11.72 8.57
N ASP A 46 10.83 -11.56 9.76
CA ASP A 46 10.22 -12.10 10.98
C ASP A 46 9.18 -11.10 11.51
N ALA A 47 7.93 -11.49 11.45
CA ALA A 47 6.77 -10.70 11.92
C ALA A 47 6.25 -11.17 13.28
N LYS A 48 7.08 -11.86 14.08
CA LYS A 48 6.69 -12.30 15.41
C LYS A 48 6.18 -11.16 16.28
N GLY A 49 4.97 -11.28 16.78
CA GLY A 49 4.29 -10.27 17.59
C GLY A 49 3.67 -9.14 16.78
N CYS A 50 3.69 -9.21 15.45
CA CYS A 50 3.05 -8.25 14.56
C CYS A 50 1.80 -8.84 13.93
N TYR A 51 0.86 -7.97 13.56
CA TYR A 51 -0.20 -8.33 12.63
C TYR A 51 0.32 -8.26 11.19
N VAL A 52 -0.11 -9.22 10.38
CA VAL A 52 0.09 -9.25 8.92
C VAL A 52 -1.28 -9.27 8.28
N MET A 53 -1.60 -8.24 7.54
CA MET A 53 -2.93 -8.08 6.96
C MET A 53 -2.85 -7.41 5.59
N PRO A 54 -3.92 -7.46 4.77
CA PRO A 54 -3.99 -6.66 3.55
C PRO A 54 -3.72 -5.19 3.86
N GLY A 55 -3.01 -4.51 2.95
CA GLY A 55 -2.74 -3.09 3.10
C GLY A 55 -4.03 -2.27 3.19
N PHE A 56 -4.05 -1.28 4.05
CA PHE A 56 -5.22 -0.43 4.21
C PHE A 56 -5.47 0.42 2.96
N ILE A 57 -6.74 0.71 2.70
CA ILE A 57 -7.19 1.61 1.64
C ILE A 57 -7.86 2.80 2.30
N ASP A 58 -7.30 3.99 2.08
CA ASP A 58 -7.90 5.23 2.56
C ASP A 58 -8.67 5.91 1.42
N LEU A 59 -9.99 5.97 1.57
CA LEU A 59 -10.89 6.48 0.54
C LEU A 59 -11.04 8.01 0.55
N HIS A 60 -10.35 8.75 1.43
CA HIS A 60 -10.50 10.20 1.54
C HIS A 60 -9.24 10.87 2.07
N VAL A 61 -8.30 11.20 1.19
CA VAL A 61 -7.08 11.92 1.55
C VAL A 61 -6.91 13.19 0.71
N HIS A 62 -6.21 14.17 1.28
CA HIS A 62 -5.89 15.43 0.60
C HIS A 62 -4.40 15.52 0.34
N LEU A 63 -3.95 15.11 -0.86
CA LEU A 63 -2.54 15.18 -1.25
C LEU A 63 -2.11 16.59 -1.69
N ARG A 64 -3.07 17.50 -1.92
CA ARG A 64 -2.82 18.92 -2.19
C ARG A 64 -2.06 19.25 -3.48
N ASP A 65 -1.64 18.29 -4.21
CA ASP A 65 -0.90 18.35 -5.46
C ASP A 65 -1.84 17.95 -6.62
N PRO A 66 -1.99 18.81 -7.63
CA PRO A 66 -1.23 20.02 -7.94
C PRO A 66 -1.68 21.30 -7.23
N GLY A 67 -0.74 22.26 -7.14
CA GLY A 67 -1.00 23.68 -6.87
C GLY A 67 -1.09 24.10 -5.42
N LEU A 68 -0.98 23.18 -4.47
CA LEU A 68 -0.93 23.44 -3.02
C LEU A 68 0.21 22.64 -2.35
N GLU A 69 1.29 22.38 -3.10
CA GLU A 69 2.41 21.52 -2.72
C GLU A 69 3.15 22.02 -1.48
N TYR A 70 2.99 23.28 -1.12
CA TYR A 70 3.49 23.84 0.14
C TYR A 70 2.82 23.24 1.40
N LYS A 71 1.70 22.54 1.22
CA LYS A 71 0.97 21.85 2.32
C LYS A 71 1.27 20.35 2.34
N GLU A 72 1.25 19.72 1.18
CA GLU A 72 1.45 18.28 0.99
C GLU A 72 1.74 18.00 -0.48
N THR A 73 2.45 16.91 -0.77
CA THR A 73 2.74 16.44 -2.13
C THR A 73 2.33 14.97 -2.29
N LEU A 74 2.31 14.50 -3.53
CA LEU A 74 2.12 13.06 -3.82
C LEU A 74 3.18 12.21 -3.10
N GLU A 75 4.43 12.68 -3.04
CA GLU A 75 5.53 11.99 -2.38
C GLU A 75 5.36 11.95 -0.85
N THR A 76 5.16 13.10 -0.22
CA THR A 76 5.14 13.20 1.25
C THR A 76 3.88 12.57 1.84
N GLY A 77 2.72 12.80 1.22
CA GLY A 77 1.47 12.15 1.61
C GLY A 77 1.48 10.64 1.37
N GLY A 78 2.07 10.20 0.25
CA GLY A 78 2.27 8.78 -0.03
C GLY A 78 3.20 8.10 0.97
N LYS A 79 4.29 8.75 1.37
CA LYS A 79 5.19 8.24 2.43
C LYS A 79 4.49 8.15 3.79
N ALA A 80 3.70 9.15 4.16
CA ALA A 80 2.92 9.13 5.40
C ALA A 80 1.90 7.98 5.38
N ALA A 81 1.20 7.78 4.28
CA ALA A 81 0.28 6.66 4.08
C ALA A 81 0.98 5.31 4.24
N ALA A 82 2.10 5.10 3.54
CA ALA A 82 2.90 3.88 3.62
C ALA A 82 3.38 3.60 5.05
N HIS A 83 3.81 4.62 5.78
CA HIS A 83 4.24 4.48 7.18
C HIS A 83 3.09 4.03 8.09
N GLY A 84 1.85 4.38 7.77
CA GLY A 84 0.64 3.93 8.46
C GLY A 84 0.09 2.58 8.00
N GLY A 85 0.75 1.90 7.06
CA GLY A 85 0.26 0.62 6.50
C GLY A 85 -0.82 0.79 5.43
N VAL A 86 -1.06 2.00 4.97
CA VAL A 86 -1.96 2.29 3.84
C VAL A 86 -1.21 2.05 2.54
N THR A 87 -1.79 1.27 1.64
CA THR A 87 -1.18 0.90 0.34
C THR A 87 -1.90 1.55 -0.85
N THR A 88 -3.09 2.07 -0.63
CA THR A 88 -3.88 2.76 -1.65
C THR A 88 -4.62 3.94 -1.03
N VAL A 89 -4.56 5.09 -1.69
CA VAL A 89 -5.26 6.30 -1.27
C VAL A 89 -6.15 6.84 -2.39
N CYS A 90 -7.35 7.30 -2.04
CA CYS A 90 -8.23 8.02 -2.94
C CYS A 90 -8.05 9.53 -2.72
N ALA A 91 -7.41 10.18 -3.70
CA ALA A 91 -7.08 11.60 -3.60
C ALA A 91 -8.30 12.51 -3.87
N MET A 92 -8.58 13.40 -2.95
CA MET A 92 -9.66 14.37 -3.13
C MET A 92 -9.27 15.44 -4.17
N PRO A 93 -10.18 15.81 -5.07
CA PRO A 93 -9.90 16.64 -6.24
C PRO A 93 -9.79 18.15 -5.95
N ASN A 94 -9.84 18.57 -4.70
CA ASN A 94 -9.85 19.99 -4.28
C ASN A 94 -8.45 20.63 -4.32
N THR A 95 -7.81 20.54 -5.45
CA THR A 95 -6.48 21.04 -5.80
C THR A 95 -6.56 22.34 -6.63
N LYS A 96 -5.43 22.86 -7.11
CA LYS A 96 -5.35 24.01 -8.01
C LYS A 96 -4.41 23.71 -9.20
N PRO A 97 -4.95 23.44 -10.39
CA PRO A 97 -6.39 23.39 -10.73
C PRO A 97 -7.12 22.22 -10.03
N VAL A 98 -8.44 22.32 -9.93
CA VAL A 98 -9.30 21.22 -9.47
C VAL A 98 -9.16 20.03 -10.45
N ILE A 99 -9.09 18.80 -9.92
CA ILE A 99 -9.00 17.59 -10.74
C ILE A 99 -10.42 17.18 -11.16
N ASP A 100 -10.89 17.75 -12.27
CA ASP A 100 -12.26 17.61 -12.79
C ASP A 100 -12.33 17.20 -14.26
N THR A 101 -11.17 16.89 -14.87
CA THR A 101 -11.09 16.39 -16.24
C THR A 101 -10.23 15.12 -16.31
N LYS A 102 -10.45 14.33 -17.36
CA LYS A 102 -9.71 13.11 -17.61
C LYS A 102 -8.19 13.36 -17.65
N GLU A 103 -7.77 14.41 -18.36
CA GLU A 103 -6.36 14.77 -18.53
C GLU A 103 -5.69 15.06 -17.20
N ARG A 104 -6.39 15.74 -16.27
CA ARG A 104 -5.88 16.04 -14.93
C ARG A 104 -5.78 14.81 -14.05
N VAL A 105 -6.73 13.88 -14.17
CA VAL A 105 -6.66 12.58 -13.49
C VAL A 105 -5.46 11.79 -14.00
N GLU A 106 -5.28 11.72 -15.32
CA GLU A 106 -4.15 11.01 -15.95
C GLU A 106 -2.80 11.60 -15.57
N ASP A 107 -2.70 12.95 -15.46
CA ASP A 107 -1.49 13.63 -14.98
C ASP A 107 -1.14 13.22 -13.55
N VAL A 108 -2.11 13.30 -12.64
CA VAL A 108 -1.89 12.89 -11.24
C VAL A 108 -1.50 11.42 -11.13
N HIS A 109 -2.18 10.53 -11.86
CA HIS A 109 -1.84 9.10 -11.87
C HIS A 109 -0.43 8.84 -12.42
N THR A 110 -0.01 9.58 -13.44
CA THR A 110 1.33 9.44 -14.03
C THR A 110 2.40 9.87 -13.05
N ARG A 111 2.26 11.05 -12.46
CA ARG A 111 3.21 11.55 -11.45
C ARG A 111 3.23 10.69 -10.18
N ALA A 112 2.08 10.24 -9.72
CA ALA A 112 2.00 9.39 -8.54
C ALA A 112 2.73 8.05 -8.69
N LYS A 113 2.82 7.49 -9.91
CA LYS A 113 3.60 6.27 -10.16
C LYS A 113 5.11 6.46 -9.95
N GLU A 114 5.60 7.68 -10.16
CA GLU A 114 7.01 8.03 -10.00
C GLU A 114 7.31 8.52 -8.57
N ASP A 115 6.41 9.30 -7.99
CA ASP A 115 6.64 10.03 -6.76
C ASP A 115 6.09 9.33 -5.51
N SER A 116 5.00 8.58 -5.63
CA SER A 116 4.33 7.99 -4.47
C SER A 116 4.69 6.52 -4.25
N PRO A 117 5.03 6.10 -3.02
CA PRO A 117 5.26 4.70 -2.69
C PRO A 117 3.96 3.87 -2.58
N VAL A 118 2.80 4.51 -2.63
CA VAL A 118 1.47 3.88 -2.55
C VAL A 118 0.65 4.19 -3.80
N HIS A 119 -0.35 3.38 -4.08
CA HIS A 119 -1.28 3.64 -5.18
C HIS A 119 -2.13 4.88 -4.88
N VAL A 120 -2.23 5.78 -5.84
CA VAL A 120 -3.10 6.96 -5.80
C VAL A 120 -4.18 6.79 -6.85
N ILE A 121 -5.45 6.87 -6.42
CA ILE A 121 -6.64 6.78 -7.26
C ILE A 121 -7.54 7.98 -7.03
#